data_e086dc542f83dea8a45a54bbb567039b
#
_entry.id   e086dc542f83dea8a45a54bbb567039b
#
_cell.length_a   1.000
_cell.length_b   1.000
_cell.length_c   1.000
_cell.angle_alpha   90.00
_cell.angle_beta   90.00
_cell.angle_gamma   90.00
#
_symmetry.space_group_name_H-M   'P 1'
#
loop_
_entity.id
_entity.type
_entity.pdbx_description
1 polymer ?
#
loop_
_entity_poly.entity_id
_entity_poly.type
_entity_poly.pdbx_seq_one_letter_code
_entity_poly.pdbx_strand_id
1 'polypeptide(L)'
;MKQHLRPIMFVGTCSDAGKSVINAAFCRIFKQDGYQPVPFKAQNMSLNSYSTPEGGEMGRAQVVQAEACGISPHTDMNPVLLKPTNDKSSQVVLNGKPLGNMSAKDYFGIQNQKEELFKEAIEAFNRLEARYNPIVLEGAGSCLLYTSP
;
A
#
# COMPACT_ATOMS: atom_id res chain seq x y z
N MET A 1 -20.61 -11.83 -17.54
CA MET A 1 -19.35 -11.20 -17.04
C MET A 1 -19.72 -10.06 -16.13
N LYS A 2 -19.06 -9.92 -14.97
CA LYS A 2 -19.28 -8.75 -14.11
C LYS A 2 -18.68 -7.50 -14.71
N GLN A 3 -19.32 -6.36 -14.47
CA GLN A 3 -18.82 -5.06 -14.93
C GLN A 3 -17.43 -4.79 -14.36
N HIS A 4 -16.52 -4.26 -15.18
CA HIS A 4 -15.24 -3.75 -14.69
C HIS A 4 -15.49 -2.49 -13.84
N LEU A 5 -15.06 -2.52 -12.57
CA LEU A 5 -15.18 -1.41 -11.66
C LEU A 5 -13.90 -0.56 -11.69
N ARG A 6 -14.05 0.75 -11.59
CA ARG A 6 -12.91 1.64 -11.40
C ARG A 6 -12.28 1.40 -10.02
N PRO A 7 -10.97 1.60 -9.88
CA PRO A 7 -10.32 1.61 -8.58
C PRO A 7 -11.01 2.60 -7.62
N ILE A 8 -11.13 2.23 -6.34
CA ILE A 8 -11.68 3.08 -5.29
C ILE A 8 -10.63 3.35 -4.23
N MET A 9 -10.47 4.61 -3.80
CA MET A 9 -9.49 5.01 -2.79
C MET A 9 -10.18 5.53 -1.53
N PHE A 10 -9.78 4.99 -0.37
CA PHE A 10 -10.17 5.49 0.94
C PHE A 10 -9.07 6.39 1.50
N VAL A 11 -9.41 7.64 1.74
CA VAL A 11 -8.54 8.65 2.36
C VAL A 11 -9.09 9.07 3.71
N GLY A 12 -8.26 9.67 4.54
CA GLY A 12 -8.68 10.15 5.86
C GLY A 12 -7.93 11.39 6.29
N THR A 13 -8.51 12.15 7.20
CA THR A 13 -7.95 13.40 7.71
C THR A 13 -6.80 13.21 8.70
N CYS A 14 -6.63 11.99 9.23
CA CYS A 14 -5.53 11.65 10.16
C CYS A 14 -5.11 10.19 10.00
N SER A 15 -3.99 9.82 10.64
CA SER A 15 -3.43 8.47 10.56
C SER A 15 -4.39 7.40 11.08
N ASP A 16 -5.03 7.63 12.22
CA ASP A 16 -5.88 6.64 12.90
C ASP A 16 -7.38 6.81 12.60
N ALA A 17 -7.72 7.39 11.46
CA ALA A 17 -9.11 7.61 11.03
C ALA A 17 -9.88 6.33 10.64
N GLY A 18 -9.27 5.15 10.79
CA GLY A 18 -9.90 3.87 10.47
C GLY A 18 -9.85 3.47 8.99
N LYS A 19 -9.03 4.12 8.16
CA LYS A 19 -8.89 3.83 6.72
C LYS A 19 -8.66 2.35 6.43
N SER A 20 -7.72 1.72 7.16
CA SER A 20 -7.35 0.32 6.94
C SER A 20 -8.50 -0.64 7.22
N VAL A 21 -9.31 -0.36 8.25
CA VAL A 21 -10.49 -1.16 8.61
C VAL A 21 -11.58 -1.03 7.55
N ILE A 22 -11.88 0.20 7.12
CA ILE A 22 -12.86 0.45 6.06
C ILE A 22 -12.40 -0.19 4.74
N ASN A 23 -11.12 -0.07 4.39
CA ASN A 23 -10.55 -0.71 3.21
C ASN A 23 -10.76 -2.24 3.26
N ALA A 24 -10.42 -2.89 4.40
CA ALA A 24 -10.64 -4.32 4.60
C ALA A 24 -12.13 -4.72 4.47
N ALA A 25 -13.03 -3.90 5.01
CA ALA A 25 -14.48 -4.14 4.90
C ALA A 25 -14.93 -4.10 3.43
N PHE A 26 -14.51 -3.12 2.65
CA PHE A 26 -14.84 -3.05 1.22
C PHE A 26 -14.19 -4.17 0.41
N CYS A 27 -12.95 -4.57 0.73
CA CYS A 27 -12.35 -5.78 0.18
C CYS A 27 -13.26 -7.00 0.38
N ARG A 28 -13.79 -7.16 1.60
CA ARG A 28 -14.70 -8.27 1.92
C ARG A 28 -16.03 -8.18 1.20
N ILE A 29 -16.63 -6.99 1.13
CA ILE A 29 -17.91 -6.75 0.44
C ILE A 29 -17.77 -7.10 -1.05
N PHE A 30 -16.77 -6.55 -1.75
CA PHE A 30 -16.54 -6.87 -3.16
C PHE A 30 -16.30 -8.36 -3.39
N LYS A 31 -15.59 -9.03 -2.45
CA LYS A 31 -15.41 -10.50 -2.51
C LYS A 31 -16.74 -11.23 -2.40
N GLN A 32 -17.60 -10.84 -1.45
CA GLN A 32 -18.92 -11.44 -1.26
C GLN A 32 -19.85 -11.18 -2.46
N ASP A 33 -19.73 -10.01 -3.08
CA ASP A 33 -20.44 -9.69 -4.32
C ASP A 33 -19.88 -10.44 -5.54
N GLY A 34 -18.85 -11.31 -5.32
CA GLY A 34 -18.24 -12.20 -6.31
C GLY A 34 -17.31 -11.50 -7.29
N TYR A 35 -16.76 -10.36 -6.93
CA TYR A 35 -15.60 -9.77 -7.60
C TYR A 35 -14.30 -10.46 -7.16
N GLN A 36 -13.19 -10.07 -7.79
CA GLN A 36 -11.84 -10.48 -7.38
C GLN A 36 -11.06 -9.24 -6.94
N PRO A 37 -11.42 -8.65 -5.77
CA PRO A 37 -10.78 -7.44 -5.30
C PRO A 37 -9.35 -7.70 -4.87
N VAL A 38 -8.54 -6.62 -4.87
CA VAL A 38 -7.20 -6.62 -4.31
C VAL A 38 -6.96 -5.31 -3.56
N PRO A 39 -6.35 -5.33 -2.37
CA PRO A 39 -5.96 -4.12 -1.68
C PRO A 39 -4.69 -3.52 -2.31
N PHE A 40 -4.54 -2.20 -2.22
CA PHE A 40 -3.33 -1.51 -2.61
C PHE A 40 -3.05 -0.30 -1.73
N LYS A 41 -1.84 -0.20 -1.24
CA LYS A 41 -1.32 0.98 -0.56
C LYS A 41 0.09 1.26 -1.07
N ALA A 42 0.23 2.27 -1.90
CA ALA A 42 1.49 2.60 -2.57
C ALA A 42 2.66 2.71 -1.59
N GLN A 43 2.42 3.41 -0.48
CA GLN A 43 3.40 3.60 0.59
C GLN A 43 2.75 3.39 1.95
N ASN A 44 3.38 2.60 2.81
CA ASN A 44 2.99 2.46 4.21
C ASN A 44 4.16 2.83 5.13
N MET A 45 3.85 3.44 6.26
CA MET A 45 4.82 3.72 7.34
C MET A 45 4.42 2.90 8.56
N SER A 46 5.16 1.84 8.86
CA SER A 46 4.82 0.93 9.95
C SER A 46 6.00 0.07 10.35
N LEU A 47 6.16 -0.17 11.66
CA LEU A 47 7.05 -1.21 12.19
C LEU A 47 6.39 -2.60 12.13
N ASN A 48 5.06 -2.65 12.02
CA ASN A 48 4.31 -3.89 11.99
C ASN A 48 4.27 -4.44 10.55
N SER A 49 5.14 -5.38 10.26
CA SER A 49 5.31 -6.00 8.96
C SER A 49 5.03 -7.50 9.00
N TYR A 50 4.98 -8.11 7.83
CA TYR A 50 4.71 -9.51 7.60
C TYR A 50 5.60 -10.04 6.46
N SER A 51 6.14 -11.24 6.63
CA SER A 51 6.88 -11.94 5.58
C SER A 51 5.90 -12.66 4.66
N THR A 52 5.90 -12.29 3.40
CA THR A 52 5.00 -12.86 2.39
C THR A 52 5.45 -14.26 1.96
N PRO A 53 4.54 -15.10 1.41
CA PRO A 53 4.92 -16.44 0.94
C PRO A 53 6.03 -16.47 -0.12
N GLU A 54 6.16 -15.41 -0.93
CA GLU A 54 7.24 -15.25 -1.91
C GLU A 54 8.56 -14.77 -1.30
N GLY A 55 8.63 -14.62 0.03
CA GLY A 55 9.87 -14.24 0.74
C GLY A 55 10.14 -12.74 0.80
N GLY A 56 9.15 -11.91 0.52
CA GLY A 56 9.22 -10.46 0.68
C GLY A 56 8.66 -9.97 2.01
N GLU A 57 8.71 -8.66 2.24
CA GLU A 57 8.16 -8.00 3.43
C GLU A 57 7.16 -6.92 3.02
N MET A 58 6.00 -6.86 3.69
CA MET A 58 4.97 -5.86 3.48
C MET A 58 4.29 -5.44 4.79
N GLY A 59 3.53 -4.35 4.78
CA GLY A 59 2.78 -3.89 5.95
C GLY A 59 1.67 -4.86 6.37
N ARG A 60 1.56 -5.13 7.67
CA ARG A 60 0.58 -6.08 8.22
C ARG A 60 -0.87 -5.69 7.91
N ALA A 61 -1.18 -4.40 7.84
CA ALA A 61 -2.53 -3.94 7.53
C ALA A 61 -2.99 -4.43 6.13
N GLN A 62 -2.11 -4.41 5.13
CA GLN A 62 -2.42 -4.87 3.78
C GLN A 62 -2.55 -6.40 3.71
N VAL A 63 -1.90 -7.14 4.62
CA VAL A 63 -2.12 -8.59 4.76
C VAL A 63 -3.54 -8.89 5.20
N VAL A 64 -4.05 -8.20 6.23
CA VAL A 64 -5.45 -8.34 6.69
C VAL A 64 -6.44 -8.00 5.56
N GLN A 65 -6.13 -6.99 4.76
CA GLN A 65 -6.94 -6.62 3.60
C GLN A 65 -6.92 -7.70 2.51
N ALA A 66 -5.75 -8.32 2.25
CA ALA A 66 -5.63 -9.46 1.33
C ALA A 66 -6.41 -10.68 1.82
N GLU A 67 -6.34 -10.99 3.11
CA GLU A 67 -7.15 -12.03 3.76
C GLU A 67 -8.66 -11.76 3.60
N ALA A 68 -9.09 -10.50 3.74
CA ALA A 68 -10.48 -10.09 3.50
C ALA A 68 -10.91 -10.30 2.03
N CYS A 69 -10.00 -10.12 1.07
CA CYS A 69 -10.20 -10.45 -0.34
C CYS A 69 -10.21 -11.97 -0.59
N GLY A 70 -9.73 -12.79 0.36
CA GLY A 70 -9.54 -14.23 0.19
C GLY A 70 -8.41 -14.59 -0.77
N ILE A 71 -7.34 -13.80 -0.78
CA ILE A 71 -6.14 -14.01 -1.61
C ILE A 71 -4.88 -13.98 -0.74
N SER A 72 -3.82 -14.63 -1.21
CA SER A 72 -2.51 -14.56 -0.55
C SER A 72 -1.94 -13.15 -0.60
N PRO A 73 -1.33 -12.66 0.49
CA PRO A 73 -0.64 -11.38 0.49
C PRO A 73 0.56 -11.43 -0.46
N HIS A 74 0.77 -10.34 -1.19
CA HIS A 74 1.85 -10.17 -2.15
C HIS A 74 2.42 -8.76 -2.04
N THR A 75 3.73 -8.60 -2.23
CA THR A 75 4.43 -7.32 -2.04
C THR A 75 3.93 -6.20 -2.97
N ASP A 76 3.38 -6.52 -4.13
CA ASP A 76 2.72 -5.54 -5.00
C ASP A 76 1.57 -4.77 -4.30
N MET A 77 0.94 -5.36 -3.28
CA MET A 77 -0.14 -4.70 -2.52
C MET A 77 0.38 -3.55 -1.62
N ASN A 78 1.67 -3.58 -1.30
CA ASN A 78 2.36 -2.52 -0.56
C ASN A 78 3.83 -2.43 -1.03
N PRO A 79 4.08 -1.84 -2.21
CA PRO A 79 5.41 -1.84 -2.82
C PRO A 79 6.45 -1.03 -2.04
N VAL A 80 6.03 0.02 -1.32
CA VAL A 80 6.94 0.83 -0.49
C VAL A 80 6.53 0.75 0.97
N LEU A 81 7.38 0.15 1.80
CA LEU A 81 7.21 0.12 3.25
C LEU A 81 8.35 0.89 3.92
N LEU A 82 8.00 1.88 4.72
CA LEU A 82 8.93 2.65 5.54
C LEU A 82 8.85 2.16 6.99
N LYS A 83 9.97 1.70 7.52
CA LYS A 83 10.11 1.26 8.92
C LYS A 83 10.91 2.31 9.68
N PRO A 84 10.27 3.20 10.48
CA PRO A 84 11.00 4.19 11.27
C PRO A 84 12.06 3.53 12.14
N THR A 85 13.31 3.99 12.05
CA THR A 85 14.43 3.53 12.88
C THR A 85 14.77 4.53 13.98
N ASN A 86 14.52 5.81 13.74
CA ASN A 86 14.61 6.91 14.69
C ASN A 86 13.81 8.11 14.15
N ASP A 87 13.84 9.25 14.85
CA ASP A 87 13.08 10.46 14.49
C ASP A 87 13.44 11.06 13.12
N LYS A 88 14.56 10.66 12.53
CA LYS A 88 15.10 11.27 11.29
C LYS A 88 15.36 10.28 10.17
N SER A 89 15.17 8.98 10.40
CA SER A 89 15.47 7.96 9.40
C SER A 89 14.50 6.79 9.43
N SER A 90 14.33 6.17 8.28
CA SER A 90 13.54 4.95 8.10
C SER A 90 14.31 3.94 7.25
N GLN A 91 14.19 2.67 7.59
CA GLN A 91 14.54 1.62 6.66
C GLN A 91 13.50 1.58 5.55
N VAL A 92 13.95 1.67 4.32
CA VAL A 92 13.08 1.54 3.14
C VAL A 92 13.08 0.09 2.66
N VAL A 93 11.87 -0.47 2.54
CA VAL A 93 11.65 -1.77 1.90
C VAL A 93 10.90 -1.52 0.60
N LEU A 94 11.49 -1.90 -0.52
CA LEU A 94 10.93 -1.75 -1.86
C LEU A 94 10.63 -3.12 -2.46
N ASN A 95 9.40 -3.31 -2.91
CA ASN A 95 8.93 -4.58 -3.48
C ASN A 95 9.32 -5.79 -2.59
N GLY A 96 9.18 -5.61 -1.27
CA GLY A 96 9.47 -6.61 -0.27
C GLY A 96 10.95 -6.79 0.11
N LYS A 97 11.87 -6.04 -0.47
CA LYS A 97 13.31 -6.14 -0.22
C LYS A 97 13.86 -4.88 0.44
N PRO A 98 14.65 -4.99 1.51
CA PRO A 98 15.25 -3.83 2.14
C PRO A 98 16.29 -3.17 1.22
N LEU A 99 16.15 -1.87 0.97
CA LEU A 99 17.14 -1.06 0.25
C LEU A 99 18.19 -0.46 1.18
N GLY A 100 17.91 -0.40 2.50
CA GLY A 100 18.76 0.21 3.50
C GLY A 100 18.07 1.32 4.28
N ASN A 101 18.84 2.01 5.13
CA ASN A 101 18.36 3.15 5.91
C ASN A 101 18.50 4.43 5.10
N MET A 102 17.43 5.20 5.04
CA MET A 102 17.41 6.54 4.42
C MET A 102 17.00 7.58 5.45
N SER A 103 17.68 8.71 5.48
CA SER A 103 17.20 9.86 6.25
C SER A 103 15.96 10.47 5.59
N ALA A 104 15.13 11.17 6.37
CA ALA A 104 14.00 11.91 5.82
C ALA A 104 14.48 12.92 4.74
N LYS A 105 15.66 13.52 4.93
CA LYS A 105 16.27 14.44 3.97
C LYS A 105 16.63 13.72 2.67
N ASP A 106 17.18 12.52 2.72
CA ASP A 106 17.51 11.74 1.53
C ASP A 106 16.24 11.26 0.82
N TYR A 107 15.25 10.76 1.60
CA TYR A 107 13.97 10.32 1.07
C TYR A 107 13.17 11.45 0.39
N PHE A 108 13.16 12.65 1.01
CA PHE A 108 12.43 13.80 0.47
C PHE A 108 13.30 14.75 -0.39
N GLY A 109 14.62 14.68 -0.28
CA GLY A 109 15.54 15.63 -0.90
C GLY A 109 16.13 15.20 -2.25
N ILE A 110 16.14 13.90 -2.54
CA ILE A 110 16.66 13.39 -3.83
C ILE A 110 15.47 13.15 -4.76
N GLN A 111 15.22 14.09 -5.65
CA GLN A 111 14.10 14.05 -6.60
C GLN A 111 14.05 12.74 -7.38
N ASN A 112 15.20 12.21 -7.80
CA ASN A 112 15.29 10.95 -8.53
C ASN A 112 14.80 9.72 -7.73
N GLN A 113 15.01 9.67 -6.40
CA GLN A 113 14.55 8.53 -5.60
C GLN A 113 13.03 8.52 -5.42
N LYS A 114 12.41 9.69 -5.28
CA LYS A 114 10.93 9.76 -5.23
C LYS A 114 10.31 9.30 -6.54
N GLU A 115 10.87 9.73 -7.66
CA GLU A 115 10.39 9.33 -8.98
C GLU A 115 10.55 7.84 -9.20
N GLU A 116 11.65 7.24 -8.77
CA GLU A 116 11.89 5.81 -8.84
C GLU A 116 10.90 5.02 -7.97
N LEU A 117 10.71 5.40 -6.71
CA LEU A 117 9.75 4.75 -5.81
C LEU A 117 8.31 4.91 -6.33
N PHE A 118 7.97 6.06 -6.89
CA PHE A 118 6.67 6.29 -7.50
C PHE A 118 6.47 5.41 -8.74
N LYS A 119 7.47 5.30 -9.59
CA LYS A 119 7.45 4.43 -10.77
C LYS A 119 7.22 2.98 -10.37
N GLU A 120 7.97 2.47 -9.39
CA GLU A 120 7.80 1.11 -8.86
C GLU A 120 6.39 0.88 -8.30
N ALA A 121 5.83 1.88 -7.60
CA ALA A 121 4.47 1.80 -7.09
C ALA A 121 3.42 1.72 -8.23
N ILE A 122 3.60 2.49 -9.31
CA ILE A 122 2.73 2.42 -10.49
C ILE A 122 2.87 1.07 -11.20
N GLU A 123 4.07 0.54 -11.33
CA GLU A 123 4.29 -0.77 -11.93
C GLU A 123 3.64 -1.89 -11.11
N ALA A 124 3.74 -1.85 -9.78
CA ALA A 124 3.05 -2.77 -8.89
C ALA A 124 1.51 -2.66 -9.03
N PHE A 125 0.98 -1.44 -9.08
CA PHE A 125 -0.44 -1.20 -9.33
C PHE A 125 -0.90 -1.83 -10.66
N ASN A 126 -0.18 -1.59 -11.75
CA ASN A 126 -0.50 -2.13 -13.07
C ASN A 126 -0.48 -3.67 -13.09
N ARG A 127 0.48 -4.31 -12.38
CA ARG A 127 0.52 -5.77 -12.23
C ARG A 127 -0.72 -6.31 -11.51
N LEU A 128 -1.22 -5.59 -10.50
CA LEU A 128 -2.45 -5.97 -9.79
C LEU A 128 -3.70 -5.72 -10.65
N GLU A 129 -3.79 -4.58 -11.34
CA GLU A 129 -4.93 -4.21 -12.19
C GLU A 129 -5.14 -5.22 -13.33
N ALA A 130 -4.06 -5.79 -13.86
CA ALA A 130 -4.13 -6.81 -14.89
C ALA A 130 -4.75 -8.14 -14.40
N ARG A 131 -4.83 -8.38 -13.10
CA ARG A 131 -5.25 -9.67 -12.51
C ARG A 131 -6.51 -9.57 -11.65
N TYR A 132 -6.83 -8.41 -11.12
CA TYR A 132 -7.86 -8.22 -10.11
C TYR A 132 -8.82 -7.09 -10.47
N ASN A 133 -10.03 -7.16 -9.94
CA ASN A 133 -11.05 -6.13 -10.11
C ASN A 133 -12.11 -6.19 -8.98
N PRO A 134 -12.36 -5.08 -8.26
CA PRO A 134 -11.65 -3.79 -8.33
C PRO A 134 -10.36 -3.76 -7.51
N ILE A 135 -9.54 -2.72 -7.72
CA ILE A 135 -8.47 -2.36 -6.78
C ILE A 135 -9.06 -1.46 -5.70
N VAL A 136 -8.80 -1.81 -4.44
CA VAL A 136 -9.25 -1.07 -3.27
C VAL A 136 -8.04 -0.39 -2.64
N LEU A 137 -7.90 0.92 -2.88
CA LEU A 137 -6.73 1.69 -2.46
C LEU A 137 -6.91 2.28 -1.06
N GLU A 138 -5.83 2.31 -0.31
CA GLU A 138 -5.71 3.09 0.92
C GLU A 138 -4.75 4.24 0.71
N GLY A 139 -5.20 5.47 1.00
CA GLY A 139 -4.35 6.66 0.92
C GLY A 139 -3.23 6.63 1.96
N ALA A 140 -2.04 7.06 1.54
CA ALA A 140 -0.88 7.20 2.40
C ALA A 140 -0.96 8.55 3.15
N GLY A 141 -0.91 8.51 4.49
CA GLY A 141 -0.98 9.70 5.32
C GLY A 141 -2.37 10.37 5.38
N SER A 142 -2.38 11.65 5.75
CA SER A 142 -3.59 12.48 5.85
C SER A 142 -3.87 13.18 4.53
N CYS A 143 -5.15 13.23 4.11
CA CYS A 143 -5.56 13.99 2.93
C CYS A 143 -5.31 15.51 3.07
N LEU A 144 -5.19 16.01 4.30
CA LEU A 144 -4.84 17.41 4.56
C LEU A 144 -3.42 17.77 4.10
N LEU A 145 -2.52 16.78 4.00
CA LEU A 145 -1.16 16.99 3.50
C LEU A 145 -1.10 17.24 1.99
N TYR A 146 -2.14 16.86 1.25
CA TYR A 146 -2.23 17.05 -0.20
C TYR A 146 -2.89 18.38 -0.59
N THR A 147 -3.51 19.06 0.38
CA THR A 147 -4.27 20.32 0.16
C THR A 147 -3.57 21.55 0.70
N SER A 148 -2.41 21.41 1.35
CA SER A 148 -1.59 22.55 1.75
C SER A 148 -0.81 23.08 0.54
N PRO A 149 -0.88 24.40 0.29
CA PRO A 149 -0.10 25.06 -0.78
C PRO A 149 1.40 24.99 -0.51
#